data_1ec0da67536f080ff89369ecdfc5dbd9
#
_entry.id   1ec0da67536f080ff89369ecdfc5dbd9
#
_cell.length_a   1.000
_cell.length_b   1.000
_cell.length_c   1.000
_cell.angle_alpha   90.00
_cell.angle_beta   90.00
_cell.angle_gamma   90.00
#
_symmetry.space_group_name_H-M   'P 1'
#
loop_
_entity.id
_entity.type
_entity.pdbx_description
1 polymer ?
#
loop_
_entity_poly.entity_id
_entity_poly.type
_entity_poly.pdbx_seq_one_letter_code
_entity_poly.pdbx_strand_id
1 'polypeptide(L)'
;MIEITALPAFRDNYIWFLARGPEAVVIDPGEAEPVRRHLAHGHSHLKAILLTHHHGDHTGGVEELLASLPGPRPAVYGPDGVHPDPGLRRVGEGDSIRLWPEFELTVLAVPGHTLDHLAYCGPDLLFPGDTLFSAGCGRLFEGTAGQLFDSVERLGRLPGTTRVYPAHEYTLANLAFASGLEPGNALIAQYASLATSARMNQQPTLPTSIQREHDVNPFLRTREAGIHRAAERHAGRVLDGPLAVFTVLRKWKDSFTMNQPTA
;
A
#
# COMPACT_ATOMS: atom_id res chain seq x y z
N MET A 1 -1.17 23.28 -5.44
CA MET A 1 -0.85 22.21 -4.47
C MET A 1 -1.72 21.01 -4.86
N ILE A 2 -1.23 19.79 -4.72
CA ILE A 2 -2.02 18.56 -4.93
C ILE A 2 -2.58 18.14 -3.59
N GLU A 3 -3.89 17.95 -3.55
CA GLU A 3 -4.59 17.39 -2.39
C GLU A 3 -4.72 15.89 -2.57
N ILE A 4 -4.47 15.11 -1.51
CA ILE A 4 -4.57 13.66 -1.54
C ILE A 4 -5.56 13.23 -0.47
N THR A 5 -6.62 12.54 -0.90
CA THR A 5 -7.71 12.09 -0.05
C THR A 5 -7.84 10.57 -0.10
N ALA A 6 -8.01 9.93 1.06
CA ALA A 6 -8.37 8.53 1.15
C ALA A 6 -9.88 8.37 0.96
N LEU A 7 -10.31 7.70 -0.10
CA LEU A 7 -11.71 7.31 -0.29
C LEU A 7 -11.89 5.88 0.20
N PRO A 8 -12.64 5.65 1.29
CA PRO A 8 -12.93 4.30 1.76
C PRO A 8 -13.73 3.52 0.71
N ALA A 9 -13.30 2.28 0.47
CA ALA A 9 -13.94 1.32 -0.40
C ALA A 9 -13.96 -0.06 0.26
N PHE A 10 -14.92 -0.89 -0.06
CA PHE A 10 -15.12 -2.21 0.55
C PHE A 10 -15.07 -2.14 2.09
N ARG A 11 -14.33 -3.09 2.70
CA ARG A 11 -14.20 -3.18 4.15
C ARG A 11 -13.02 -2.40 4.70
N ASP A 12 -11.90 -2.38 3.99
CA ASP A 12 -10.62 -1.86 4.46
C ASP A 12 -9.73 -1.25 3.35
N ASN A 13 -10.22 -1.16 2.10
CA ASN A 13 -9.49 -0.54 1.01
C ASN A 13 -9.56 0.99 1.09
N TYR A 14 -8.51 1.64 0.58
CA TYR A 14 -8.50 3.05 0.24
C TYR A 14 -8.21 3.23 -1.25
N ILE A 15 -9.11 3.92 -1.94
CA ILE A 15 -8.84 4.50 -3.25
C ILE A 15 -8.17 5.85 -2.99
N TRP A 16 -6.94 6.03 -3.47
CA TRP A 16 -6.25 7.29 -3.30
C TRP A 16 -6.68 8.28 -4.38
N PHE A 17 -7.29 9.38 -3.96
CA PHE A 17 -7.79 10.43 -4.83
C PHE A 17 -6.86 11.64 -4.77
N LEU A 18 -6.25 11.98 -5.89
CA LEU A 18 -5.36 13.13 -6.05
C LEU A 18 -6.09 14.22 -6.82
N ALA A 19 -6.21 15.42 -6.26
CA ALA A 19 -6.88 16.55 -6.91
C ALA A 19 -5.93 17.73 -7.13
N ARG A 20 -6.08 18.39 -8.27
CA ARG A 20 -5.46 19.67 -8.58
C ARG A 20 -6.40 20.53 -9.41
N GLY A 21 -6.99 21.56 -8.78
CA GLY A 21 -8.05 22.32 -9.40
C GLY A 21 -9.22 21.42 -9.82
N PRO A 22 -9.72 21.51 -11.06
CA PRO A 22 -10.82 20.65 -11.50
C PRO A 22 -10.40 19.26 -11.98
N GLU A 23 -9.12 18.95 -11.99
CA GLU A 23 -8.61 17.64 -12.45
C GLU A 23 -8.33 16.70 -11.29
N ALA A 24 -8.72 15.45 -11.43
CA ALA A 24 -8.50 14.39 -10.48
C ALA A 24 -7.83 13.17 -11.10
N VAL A 25 -7.07 12.46 -10.28
CA VAL A 25 -6.45 11.17 -10.59
C VAL A 25 -6.79 10.21 -9.46
N VAL A 26 -7.09 8.96 -9.77
CA VAL A 26 -7.31 7.93 -8.74
C VAL A 26 -6.33 6.77 -8.91
N ILE A 27 -6.00 6.15 -7.78
CA ILE A 27 -5.15 4.97 -7.74
C ILE A 27 -5.96 3.83 -7.14
N ASP A 28 -5.97 2.69 -7.83
CA ASP A 28 -6.64 1.46 -7.46
C ASP A 28 -8.13 1.62 -7.12
N PRO A 29 -8.96 2.08 -8.06
CA PRO A 29 -10.39 2.22 -7.84
C PRO A 29 -11.10 0.86 -7.91
N GLY A 30 -11.07 0.08 -6.82
CA GLY A 30 -11.76 -1.19 -6.71
C GLY A 30 -13.28 -1.07 -6.79
N GLU A 31 -13.83 0.11 -6.38
CA GLU A 31 -15.24 0.47 -6.52
C GLU A 31 -15.38 1.83 -7.21
N ALA A 32 -16.38 1.96 -8.08
CA ALA A 32 -16.64 3.21 -8.81
C ALA A 32 -17.35 4.27 -7.97
N GLU A 33 -18.29 3.86 -7.11
CA GLU A 33 -19.19 4.77 -6.43
C GLU A 33 -18.49 5.76 -5.48
N PRO A 34 -17.49 5.38 -4.67
CA PRO A 34 -16.75 6.36 -3.86
C PRO A 34 -16.11 7.46 -4.70
N VAL A 35 -15.55 7.10 -5.86
CA VAL A 35 -14.91 8.04 -6.79
C VAL A 35 -15.96 8.97 -7.42
N ARG A 36 -17.05 8.43 -7.96
CA ARG A 36 -18.13 9.20 -8.59
C ARG A 36 -18.73 10.23 -7.65
N ARG A 37 -19.01 9.82 -6.41
CA ARG A 37 -19.54 10.69 -5.37
C ARG A 37 -18.59 11.83 -5.06
N HIS A 38 -17.30 11.52 -4.91
CA HIS A 38 -16.30 12.53 -4.60
C HIS A 38 -16.08 13.52 -5.74
N LEU A 39 -16.04 13.06 -7.00
CA LEU A 39 -15.96 13.90 -8.19
C LEU A 39 -17.18 14.87 -8.29
N ALA A 40 -18.38 14.37 -8.03
CA ALA A 40 -19.60 15.16 -8.08
C ALA A 40 -19.61 16.29 -7.04
N HIS A 41 -19.17 16.01 -5.80
CA HIS A 41 -19.09 17.02 -4.75
C HIS A 41 -18.02 18.09 -5.03
N GLY A 42 -16.87 17.68 -5.57
CA GLY A 42 -15.74 18.56 -5.88
C GLY A 42 -15.85 19.27 -7.22
N HIS A 43 -16.90 19.02 -8.02
CA HIS A 43 -17.01 19.50 -9.41
C HIS A 43 -15.76 19.21 -10.24
N SER A 44 -15.13 18.07 -9.97
CA SER A 44 -13.89 17.64 -10.63
C SER A 44 -14.19 16.62 -11.73
N HIS A 45 -13.27 16.53 -12.71
CA HIS A 45 -13.30 15.48 -13.73
C HIS A 45 -12.11 14.54 -13.58
N LEU A 46 -12.35 13.26 -13.84
CA LEU A 46 -11.31 12.24 -13.76
C LEU A 46 -10.40 12.32 -14.99
N LYS A 47 -9.12 12.61 -14.76
CA LYS A 47 -8.09 12.73 -15.79
C LYS A 47 -7.39 11.41 -16.05
N ALA A 48 -7.10 10.65 -14.97
CA ALA A 48 -6.39 9.38 -15.07
C ALA A 48 -6.76 8.42 -13.94
N ILE A 49 -6.57 7.14 -14.23
CA ILE A 49 -6.64 6.01 -13.31
C ILE A 49 -5.27 5.30 -13.35
N LEU A 50 -4.68 5.03 -12.19
CA LEU A 50 -3.46 4.27 -12.05
C LEU A 50 -3.77 2.96 -11.35
N LEU A 51 -3.28 1.84 -11.88
CA LEU A 51 -3.50 0.50 -11.33
C LEU A 51 -2.17 -0.10 -10.93
N THR A 52 -2.08 -0.59 -9.68
CA THR A 52 -0.85 -1.20 -9.17
C THR A 52 -0.73 -2.66 -9.58
N HIS A 53 -1.83 -3.42 -9.57
CA HIS A 53 -1.90 -4.83 -9.93
C HIS A 53 -3.34 -5.25 -10.24
N HIS A 54 -3.54 -6.51 -10.65
CA HIS A 54 -4.77 -7.00 -11.26
C HIS A 54 -5.87 -7.48 -10.31
N HIS A 55 -5.68 -7.46 -8.99
CA HIS A 55 -6.73 -7.92 -8.07
C HIS A 55 -8.01 -7.08 -8.19
N GLY A 56 -9.16 -7.75 -8.03
CA GLY A 56 -10.46 -7.13 -8.28
C GLY A 56 -10.80 -5.98 -7.35
N ASP A 57 -10.28 -5.98 -6.13
CA ASP A 57 -10.44 -4.89 -5.17
C ASP A 57 -9.58 -3.63 -5.47
N HIS A 58 -8.74 -3.70 -6.51
CA HIS A 58 -8.00 -2.56 -7.06
C HIS A 58 -8.50 -2.13 -8.44
N THR A 59 -9.12 -3.05 -9.19
CA THR A 59 -9.50 -2.82 -10.59
C THR A 59 -11.01 -2.81 -10.84
N GLY A 60 -11.82 -3.33 -9.92
CA GLY A 60 -13.23 -3.63 -10.13
C GLY A 60 -14.12 -2.43 -10.49
N GLY A 61 -13.75 -1.22 -10.08
CA GLY A 61 -14.49 0.01 -10.40
C GLY A 61 -14.13 0.64 -11.75
N VAL A 62 -13.06 0.18 -12.40
CA VAL A 62 -12.51 0.83 -13.60
C VAL A 62 -13.52 0.88 -14.75
N GLU A 63 -14.13 -0.27 -15.10
CA GLU A 63 -15.07 -0.35 -16.22
C GLU A 63 -16.26 0.60 -16.03
N GLU A 64 -16.86 0.60 -14.84
CA GLU A 64 -17.97 1.49 -14.52
C GLU A 64 -17.56 2.97 -14.56
N LEU A 65 -16.38 3.34 -14.06
CA LEU A 65 -15.86 4.71 -14.15
C LEU A 65 -15.69 5.14 -15.61
N LEU A 66 -15.12 4.28 -16.46
CA LEU A 66 -14.94 4.57 -17.88
C LEU A 66 -16.26 4.71 -18.65
N ALA A 67 -17.29 3.97 -18.26
CA ALA A 67 -18.60 3.98 -18.92
C ALA A 67 -19.53 5.11 -18.44
N SER A 68 -19.42 5.51 -17.17
CA SER A 68 -20.43 6.38 -16.53
C SER A 68 -20.02 7.85 -16.37
N LEU A 69 -18.72 8.16 -16.45
CA LEU A 69 -18.26 9.52 -16.23
C LEU A 69 -18.46 10.41 -17.47
N PRO A 70 -19.00 11.64 -17.29
CA PRO A 70 -19.12 12.60 -18.38
C PRO A 70 -17.75 13.21 -18.74
N GLY A 71 -17.61 13.65 -19.98
CA GLY A 71 -16.43 14.36 -20.46
C GLY A 71 -15.39 13.47 -21.15
N PRO A 72 -14.13 13.93 -21.25
CA PRO A 72 -13.08 13.17 -21.89
C PRO A 72 -12.80 11.87 -21.14
N ARG A 73 -12.59 10.78 -21.87
CA ARG A 73 -12.20 9.50 -21.28
C ARG A 73 -10.89 9.63 -20.49
N PRO A 74 -10.84 9.22 -19.22
CA PRO A 74 -9.60 9.23 -18.45
C PRO A 74 -8.56 8.27 -19.04
N ALA A 75 -7.29 8.63 -18.93
CA ALA A 75 -6.20 7.73 -19.26
C ALA A 75 -6.08 6.64 -18.19
N VAL A 76 -5.93 5.37 -18.58
CA VAL A 76 -5.71 4.26 -17.65
C VAL A 76 -4.26 3.81 -17.77
N TYR A 77 -3.53 3.77 -16.66
CA TYR A 77 -2.15 3.31 -16.58
C TYR A 77 -2.05 2.09 -15.67
N GLY A 78 -1.20 1.14 -16.02
CA GLY A 78 -0.94 -0.04 -15.18
C GLY A 78 -0.03 -1.06 -15.85
N PRO A 79 0.30 -2.17 -15.17
CA PRO A 79 1.09 -3.24 -15.75
C PRO A 79 0.37 -3.92 -16.92
N ASP A 80 1.10 -4.68 -17.69
CA ASP A 80 0.51 -5.44 -18.81
C ASP A 80 -0.51 -6.46 -18.28
N GLY A 81 -1.67 -6.51 -18.92
CA GLY A 81 -2.74 -7.45 -18.55
C GLY A 81 -3.53 -7.10 -17.28
N VAL A 82 -3.24 -6.00 -16.61
CA VAL A 82 -3.93 -5.57 -15.38
C VAL A 82 -5.44 -5.35 -15.60
N HIS A 83 -5.82 -4.91 -16.76
CA HIS A 83 -7.22 -4.63 -17.11
C HIS A 83 -7.44 -4.85 -18.63
N PRO A 84 -8.61 -5.34 -19.06
CA PRO A 84 -8.88 -5.64 -20.48
C PRO A 84 -9.11 -4.40 -21.36
N ASP A 85 -9.08 -3.18 -20.80
CA ASP A 85 -9.29 -1.94 -21.55
C ASP A 85 -8.29 -1.80 -22.70
N PRO A 86 -8.74 -1.69 -23.97
CA PRO A 86 -7.85 -1.49 -25.11
C PRO A 86 -7.11 -0.15 -25.09
N GLY A 87 -7.58 0.83 -24.28
CA GLY A 87 -6.94 2.12 -24.05
C GLY A 87 -5.91 2.10 -22.89
N LEU A 88 -5.63 0.94 -22.30
CA LEU A 88 -4.62 0.80 -21.26
C LEU A 88 -3.24 1.27 -21.76
N ARG A 89 -2.68 2.24 -21.05
CA ARG A 89 -1.29 2.67 -21.21
C ARG A 89 -0.41 1.82 -20.31
N ARG A 90 0.23 0.82 -20.92
CA ARG A 90 1.13 -0.08 -20.21
C ARG A 90 2.33 0.69 -19.71
N VAL A 91 2.65 0.48 -18.45
CA VAL A 91 3.82 1.05 -17.78
C VAL A 91 4.55 -0.03 -17.00
N GLY A 92 5.85 0.17 -16.80
CA GLY A 92 6.73 -0.74 -16.11
C GLY A 92 7.88 -0.03 -15.41
N GLU A 93 8.88 -0.80 -15.01
CA GLU A 93 10.06 -0.30 -14.29
C GLU A 93 10.74 0.88 -14.98
N GLY A 94 10.87 1.99 -14.25
CA GLY A 94 11.58 3.19 -14.71
C GLY A 94 10.74 4.13 -15.58
N ASP A 95 9.53 3.76 -15.95
CA ASP A 95 8.64 4.65 -16.70
C ASP A 95 8.22 5.85 -15.84
N SER A 96 7.89 6.96 -16.51
CA SER A 96 7.40 8.17 -15.90
C SER A 96 6.00 8.53 -16.37
N ILE A 97 5.12 8.85 -15.40
CA ILE A 97 3.76 9.31 -15.68
C ILE A 97 3.64 10.76 -15.25
N ARG A 98 3.59 11.68 -16.21
CA ARG A 98 3.37 13.10 -15.95
C ARG A 98 1.88 13.40 -15.81
N LEU A 99 1.41 13.52 -14.58
CA LEU A 99 0.02 13.81 -14.27
C LEU A 99 -0.30 15.31 -14.41
N TRP A 100 0.63 16.17 -13.99
CA TRP A 100 0.56 17.63 -14.15
C TRP A 100 1.96 18.18 -14.49
N PRO A 101 2.08 19.42 -15.00
CA PRO A 101 3.37 19.95 -15.44
C PRO A 101 4.51 19.84 -14.42
N GLU A 102 4.18 20.01 -13.12
CA GLU A 102 5.16 19.94 -12.03
C GLU A 102 5.03 18.67 -11.18
N PHE A 103 4.26 17.68 -11.65
CA PHE A 103 4.04 16.46 -10.89
C PHE A 103 4.11 15.22 -11.77
N GLU A 104 5.14 14.45 -11.52
CA GLU A 104 5.47 13.23 -12.23
C GLU A 104 5.66 12.09 -11.24
N LEU A 105 5.18 10.91 -11.59
CA LEU A 105 5.38 9.68 -10.84
C LEU A 105 6.31 8.76 -11.61
N THR A 106 7.33 8.25 -10.94
CA THR A 106 8.17 7.16 -11.44
C THR A 106 7.52 5.83 -11.09
N VAL A 107 7.49 4.92 -12.03
CA VAL A 107 6.97 3.56 -11.86
C VAL A 107 8.08 2.64 -11.36
N LEU A 108 7.81 1.90 -10.31
CA LEU A 108 8.72 0.92 -9.72
C LEU A 108 8.08 -0.46 -9.80
N ALA A 109 8.74 -1.43 -10.42
CA ALA A 109 8.32 -2.83 -10.35
C ALA A 109 8.66 -3.39 -8.96
N VAL A 110 7.65 -3.93 -8.28
CA VAL A 110 7.74 -4.44 -6.90
C VAL A 110 7.06 -5.82 -6.79
N PRO A 111 7.59 -6.83 -7.52
CA PRO A 111 7.00 -8.15 -7.55
C PRO A 111 7.03 -8.83 -6.18
N GLY A 112 6.05 -9.69 -5.93
CA GLY A 112 5.96 -10.49 -4.70
C GLY A 112 4.53 -10.79 -4.32
N HIS A 113 3.70 -9.79 -4.10
CA HIS A 113 2.26 -9.96 -3.89
C HIS A 113 1.62 -10.53 -5.17
N THR A 114 1.77 -9.85 -6.29
CA THR A 114 1.63 -10.39 -7.65
C THR A 114 2.96 -10.29 -8.39
N LEU A 115 3.11 -10.92 -9.55
CA LEU A 115 4.35 -10.89 -10.31
C LEU A 115 4.54 -9.59 -11.10
N ASP A 116 3.44 -8.97 -11.48
CA ASP A 116 3.36 -7.74 -12.27
C ASP A 116 3.20 -6.47 -11.44
N HIS A 117 3.26 -6.57 -10.11
CA HIS A 117 2.94 -5.48 -9.18
C HIS A 117 3.83 -4.25 -9.38
N LEU A 118 3.18 -3.08 -9.47
CA LEU A 118 3.83 -1.77 -9.58
C LEU A 118 3.57 -0.91 -8.34
N ALA A 119 4.53 -0.04 -8.04
CA ALA A 119 4.36 1.08 -7.13
C ALA A 119 4.61 2.40 -7.88
N TYR A 120 3.94 3.47 -7.45
CA TYR A 120 4.10 4.80 -8.04
C TYR A 120 4.77 5.72 -7.04
N CYS A 121 5.95 6.24 -7.41
CA CYS A 121 6.80 7.07 -6.56
C CYS A 121 6.89 8.50 -7.13
N GLY A 122 6.53 9.49 -6.33
CA GLY A 122 6.66 10.90 -6.67
C GLY A 122 7.54 11.66 -5.69
N PRO A 123 7.65 12.98 -5.81
CA PRO A 123 8.34 13.80 -4.83
C PRO A 123 7.72 13.61 -3.43
N ASP A 124 8.49 13.07 -2.50
CA ASP A 124 8.10 12.83 -1.10
C ASP A 124 6.85 11.97 -0.88
N LEU A 125 6.45 11.15 -1.86
CA LEU A 125 5.29 10.26 -1.74
C LEU A 125 5.47 8.94 -2.50
N LEU A 126 4.79 7.90 -1.99
CA LEU A 126 4.79 6.55 -2.53
C LEU A 126 3.40 5.93 -2.43
N PHE A 127 2.90 5.36 -3.53
CA PHE A 127 1.72 4.50 -3.58
C PHE A 127 2.19 3.07 -3.83
N PRO A 128 2.36 2.25 -2.79
CA PRO A 128 2.96 0.93 -2.91
C PRO A 128 1.95 -0.18 -3.27
N GLY A 129 0.67 0.15 -3.45
CA GLY A 129 -0.39 -0.85 -3.53
C GLY A 129 -0.32 -1.83 -2.37
N ASP A 130 -0.21 -3.12 -2.69
CA ASP A 130 -0.17 -4.23 -1.75
C ASP A 130 1.24 -4.77 -1.47
N THR A 131 2.29 -3.99 -1.75
CA THR A 131 3.66 -4.39 -1.42
C THR A 131 4.04 -4.02 0.00
N LEU A 132 3.85 -2.75 0.40
CA LEU A 132 4.21 -2.23 1.71
C LEU A 132 2.99 -1.63 2.40
N PHE A 133 2.68 -2.11 3.61
CA PHE A 133 1.63 -1.58 4.47
C PHE A 133 2.21 -0.92 5.71
N SER A 134 1.40 -0.12 6.39
CA SER A 134 1.80 0.38 7.71
C SER A 134 1.99 -0.77 8.69
N ALA A 135 3.20 -0.85 9.24
CA ALA A 135 3.71 -1.92 10.10
C ALA A 135 3.61 -3.33 9.50
N GLY A 136 3.57 -3.46 8.15
CA GLY A 136 3.36 -4.74 7.48
C GLY A 136 3.77 -4.75 6.01
N CYS A 137 3.51 -5.87 5.34
CA CYS A 137 3.67 -6.05 3.91
C CYS A 137 2.61 -6.99 3.33
N GLY A 138 2.49 -7.03 2.01
CA GLY A 138 1.55 -7.87 1.29
C GLY A 138 1.71 -9.37 1.54
N ARG A 139 0.66 -10.13 1.25
CA ARG A 139 0.71 -11.59 1.18
C ARG A 139 1.36 -12.03 -0.12
N LEU A 140 1.85 -13.27 -0.14
CA LEU A 140 2.35 -13.92 -1.35
C LEU A 140 1.21 -14.68 -2.02
N PHE A 141 0.75 -14.20 -3.17
CA PHE A 141 -0.21 -14.93 -4.01
C PHE A 141 0.48 -15.59 -5.19
N GLU A 142 1.40 -14.90 -5.85
CA GLU A 142 2.06 -15.36 -7.07
C GLU A 142 3.58 -15.40 -6.95
N GLY A 143 4.15 -14.39 -6.30
CA GLY A 143 5.59 -14.26 -6.19
C GLY A 143 6.21 -15.09 -5.07
N THR A 144 7.52 -14.96 -4.93
CA THR A 144 8.31 -15.61 -3.89
C THR A 144 8.59 -14.67 -2.71
N ALA A 145 8.94 -15.24 -1.55
CA ALA A 145 9.37 -14.46 -0.39
C ALA A 145 10.62 -13.60 -0.70
N GLY A 146 11.52 -14.09 -1.57
CA GLY A 146 12.69 -13.33 -2.02
C GLY A 146 12.29 -12.09 -2.83
N GLN A 147 11.38 -12.23 -3.79
CA GLN A 147 10.89 -11.11 -4.57
C GLN A 147 10.22 -10.05 -3.71
N LEU A 148 9.31 -10.47 -2.79
CA LEU A 148 8.64 -9.51 -1.90
C LEU A 148 9.62 -8.86 -0.93
N PHE A 149 10.60 -9.62 -0.41
CA PHE A 149 11.67 -9.08 0.44
C PHE A 149 12.45 -7.99 -0.29
N ASP A 150 12.93 -8.27 -1.51
CA ASP A 150 13.68 -7.30 -2.32
C ASP A 150 12.85 -6.06 -2.64
N SER A 151 11.57 -6.24 -2.94
CA SER A 151 10.62 -5.14 -3.19
C SER A 151 10.41 -4.27 -1.95
N VAL A 152 10.16 -4.86 -0.79
CA VAL A 152 9.99 -4.15 0.49
C VAL A 152 11.28 -3.42 0.90
N GLU A 153 12.45 -4.08 0.80
CA GLU A 153 13.76 -3.47 1.07
C GLU A 153 14.03 -2.30 0.11
N ARG A 154 13.67 -2.45 -1.17
CA ARG A 154 13.80 -1.38 -2.17
C ARG A 154 12.98 -0.14 -1.79
N LEU A 155 11.72 -0.32 -1.46
CA LEU A 155 10.84 0.77 -1.03
C LEU A 155 11.33 1.40 0.28
N GLY A 156 11.84 0.60 1.20
CA GLY A 156 12.42 1.06 2.47
C GLY A 156 13.67 1.94 2.32
N ARG A 157 14.34 1.93 1.16
CA ARG A 157 15.50 2.80 0.88
C ARG A 157 15.12 4.21 0.44
N LEU A 158 13.86 4.48 0.20
CA LEU A 158 13.38 5.84 -0.08
C LEU A 158 13.66 6.76 1.12
N PRO A 159 13.74 8.08 0.91
CA PRO A 159 13.95 9.04 2.00
C PRO A 159 12.95 8.83 3.15
N GLY A 160 13.40 8.92 4.38
CA GLY A 160 12.54 8.71 5.57
C GLY A 160 11.31 9.63 5.63
N THR A 161 11.39 10.81 4.99
CA THR A 161 10.29 11.78 4.87
C THR A 161 9.23 11.38 3.85
N THR A 162 9.50 10.38 2.98
CA THR A 162 8.54 9.91 1.98
C THR A 162 7.28 9.42 2.66
N ARG A 163 6.14 10.04 2.34
CA ARG A 163 4.82 9.61 2.79
C ARG A 163 4.37 8.40 1.98
N VAL A 164 3.89 7.38 2.67
CA VAL A 164 3.49 6.11 2.08
C VAL A 164 1.99 5.96 2.18
N TYR A 165 1.35 5.72 1.05
CA TYR A 165 -0.09 5.62 0.86
C TYR A 165 -0.50 4.19 0.45
N PRO A 166 -0.49 3.22 1.39
CA PRO A 166 -0.91 1.84 1.10
C PRO A 166 -2.39 1.74 0.75
N ALA A 167 -2.75 0.68 0.04
CA ALA A 167 -4.13 0.48 -0.40
C ALA A 167 -5.09 0.01 0.70
N HIS A 168 -4.59 -0.49 1.85
CA HIS A 168 -5.43 -1.09 2.89
C HIS A 168 -5.18 -0.54 4.29
N GLU A 169 -6.25 -0.45 5.08
CA GLU A 169 -6.26 -0.07 6.50
C GLU A 169 -5.96 -1.28 7.41
N TYR A 170 -4.77 -1.86 7.28
CA TYR A 170 -4.33 -3.00 8.07
C TYR A 170 -3.51 -2.62 9.31
N THR A 171 -3.36 -1.34 9.59
CA THR A 171 -2.43 -0.79 10.59
C THR A 171 -2.59 -1.42 11.97
N LEU A 172 -3.82 -1.51 12.50
CA LEU A 172 -4.04 -2.09 13.83
C LEU A 172 -3.67 -3.57 13.89
N ALA A 173 -4.05 -4.35 12.87
CA ALA A 173 -3.73 -5.78 12.81
C ALA A 173 -2.23 -6.03 12.65
N ASN A 174 -1.54 -5.15 11.92
CA ASN A 174 -0.10 -5.22 11.74
C ASN A 174 0.65 -4.81 13.00
N LEU A 175 0.22 -3.75 13.68
CA LEU A 175 0.81 -3.30 14.95
C LEU A 175 0.60 -4.34 16.07
N ALA A 176 -0.53 -5.03 16.10
CA ALA A 176 -0.73 -6.14 17.02
C ALA A 176 0.29 -7.27 16.80
N PHE A 177 0.58 -7.61 15.55
CA PHE A 177 1.62 -8.57 15.20
C PHE A 177 3.01 -8.05 15.59
N ALA A 178 3.37 -6.82 15.23
CA ALA A 178 4.63 -6.20 15.56
C ALA A 178 4.88 -6.13 17.08
N SER A 179 3.85 -5.79 17.85
CA SER A 179 3.91 -5.78 19.32
C SER A 179 4.19 -7.15 19.91
N GLY A 180 3.66 -8.21 19.31
CA GLY A 180 3.97 -9.59 19.72
C GLY A 180 5.42 -10.00 19.46
N LEU A 181 6.05 -9.44 18.44
CA LEU A 181 7.45 -9.69 18.11
C LEU A 181 8.41 -8.89 19.01
N GLU A 182 8.09 -7.63 19.27
CA GLU A 182 8.90 -6.70 20.07
C GLU A 182 8.07 -6.00 21.16
N PRO A 183 7.64 -6.71 22.22
CA PRO A 183 6.77 -6.14 23.25
C PRO A 183 7.40 -4.97 24.03
N GLY A 184 8.73 -4.83 23.98
CA GLY A 184 9.46 -3.72 24.59
C GLY A 184 9.69 -2.51 23.67
N ASN A 185 9.22 -2.51 22.43
CA ASN A 185 9.41 -1.40 21.51
C ASN A 185 8.38 -0.29 21.78
N ALA A 186 8.86 0.81 22.43
CA ALA A 186 8.01 1.93 22.80
C ALA A 186 7.37 2.65 21.60
N LEU A 187 8.04 2.67 20.43
CA LEU A 187 7.51 3.32 19.22
C LEU A 187 6.34 2.52 18.64
N ILE A 188 6.38 1.19 18.68
CA ILE A 188 5.24 0.34 18.32
C ILE A 188 4.06 0.60 19.25
N ALA A 189 4.29 0.63 20.58
CA ALA A 189 3.24 0.88 21.55
C ALA A 189 2.60 2.27 21.37
N GLN A 190 3.42 3.30 21.16
CA GLN A 190 2.96 4.66 20.90
C GLN A 190 2.11 4.73 19.62
N TYR A 191 2.60 4.12 18.54
CA TYR A 191 1.87 4.15 17.27
C TYR A 191 0.57 3.34 17.34
N ALA A 192 0.55 2.21 18.04
CA ALA A 192 -0.67 1.44 18.27
C ALA A 192 -1.75 2.28 19.01
N SER A 193 -1.35 3.06 20.01
CA SER A 193 -2.26 3.96 20.71
C SER A 193 -2.82 5.04 19.80
N LEU A 194 -1.97 5.71 18.99
CA LEU A 194 -2.40 6.72 18.03
C LEU A 194 -3.33 6.15 16.96
N ALA A 195 -2.99 4.99 16.39
CA ALA A 195 -3.80 4.32 15.39
C ALA A 195 -5.16 3.89 15.95
N THR A 196 -5.19 3.37 17.18
CA THR A 196 -6.44 3.03 17.88
C THR A 196 -7.32 4.26 18.05
N SER A 197 -6.77 5.36 18.53
CA SER A 197 -7.50 6.62 18.68
C SER A 197 -8.05 7.14 17.35
N ALA A 198 -7.25 7.12 16.28
CA ALA A 198 -7.70 7.51 14.95
C ALA A 198 -8.88 6.64 14.47
N ARG A 199 -8.77 5.31 14.59
CA ARG A 199 -9.83 4.39 14.15
C ARG A 199 -11.12 4.50 14.98
N MET A 200 -11.00 4.75 16.29
CA MET A 200 -12.19 5.04 17.13
C MET A 200 -12.93 6.31 16.68
N ASN A 201 -12.22 7.29 16.13
CA ASN A 201 -12.79 8.51 15.55
C ASN A 201 -13.08 8.38 14.05
N GLN A 202 -13.10 7.17 13.50
CA GLN A 202 -13.35 6.90 12.07
C GLN A 202 -12.36 7.60 11.11
N GLN A 203 -11.19 7.97 11.62
CA GLN A 203 -10.14 8.59 10.83
C GLN A 203 -9.19 7.52 10.27
N PRO A 204 -8.67 7.68 9.04
CA PRO A 204 -7.63 6.80 8.51
C PRO A 204 -6.36 6.90 9.36
N THR A 205 -5.61 5.79 9.45
CA THR A 205 -4.26 5.79 10.05
C THR A 205 -3.19 6.15 9.02
N LEU A 206 -3.56 6.20 7.75
CA LEU A 206 -2.70 6.48 6.61
C LEU A 206 -2.85 7.94 6.13
N PRO A 207 -1.80 8.52 5.50
CA PRO A 207 -0.54 7.90 5.14
C PRO A 207 0.39 7.68 6.32
N THR A 208 1.30 6.69 6.17
CA THR A 208 2.48 6.54 7.03
C THR A 208 3.71 7.22 6.42
N SER A 209 4.91 6.93 6.89
CA SER A 209 6.17 7.39 6.29
C SER A 209 7.24 6.30 6.34
N ILE A 210 8.21 6.35 5.44
CA ILE A 210 9.33 5.40 5.41
C ILE A 210 10.07 5.39 6.75
N GLN A 211 10.27 6.55 7.39
CA GLN A 211 10.90 6.60 8.72
C GLN A 211 10.09 5.83 9.76
N ARG A 212 8.77 6.04 9.79
CA ARG A 212 7.89 5.31 10.73
C ARG A 212 7.94 3.80 10.46
N GLU A 213 7.97 3.40 9.21
CA GLU A 213 8.07 1.98 8.86
C GLU A 213 9.41 1.38 9.32
N HIS A 214 10.53 2.09 9.25
CA HIS A 214 11.78 1.67 9.85
C HIS A 214 11.71 1.53 11.37
N ASP A 215 10.89 2.33 12.03
CA ASP A 215 10.76 2.30 13.49
C ASP A 215 9.89 1.13 13.98
N VAL A 216 8.87 0.72 13.19
CA VAL A 216 7.82 -0.18 13.68
C VAL A 216 7.55 -1.41 12.81
N ASN A 217 7.93 -1.42 11.52
CA ASN A 217 7.58 -2.48 10.59
C ASN A 217 8.53 -3.67 10.69
N PRO A 218 8.11 -4.85 11.17
CA PRO A 218 9.00 -5.99 11.34
C PRO A 218 9.60 -6.49 10.02
N PHE A 219 8.94 -6.24 8.89
CA PHE A 219 9.41 -6.68 7.57
C PHE A 219 10.55 -5.80 7.02
N LEU A 220 10.69 -4.56 7.46
CA LEU A 220 11.86 -3.71 7.21
C LEU A 220 12.95 -3.85 8.29
N ARG A 221 12.65 -4.53 9.39
CA ARG A 221 13.51 -4.67 10.57
C ARG A 221 14.03 -6.10 10.76
N THR A 222 14.09 -6.88 9.71
CA THR A 222 14.53 -8.30 9.75
C THR A 222 15.97 -8.49 10.22
N ARG A 223 16.78 -7.42 10.21
CA ARG A 223 18.17 -7.41 10.73
C ARG A 223 18.24 -7.08 12.22
N GLU A 224 17.15 -6.59 12.81
CA GLU A 224 17.12 -6.26 14.23
C GLU A 224 17.16 -7.54 15.08
N ALA A 225 18.05 -7.55 16.07
CA ALA A 225 18.27 -8.72 16.90
C ALA A 225 17.00 -9.21 17.63
N GLY A 226 16.10 -8.30 17.98
CA GLY A 226 14.81 -8.61 18.61
C GLY A 226 13.91 -9.41 17.67
N ILE A 227 13.74 -8.92 16.46
CA ILE A 227 12.94 -9.54 15.39
C ILE A 227 13.54 -10.90 14.99
N HIS A 228 14.85 -10.95 14.80
CA HIS A 228 15.55 -12.19 14.42
C HIS A 228 15.30 -13.29 15.48
N ARG A 229 15.55 -13.00 16.76
CA ARG A 229 15.29 -13.96 17.86
C ARG A 229 13.82 -14.36 17.96
N ALA A 230 12.88 -13.45 17.71
CA ALA A 230 11.44 -13.79 17.71
C ALA A 230 11.11 -14.77 16.59
N ALA A 231 11.63 -14.54 15.38
CA ALA A 231 11.46 -15.43 14.23
C ALA A 231 12.09 -16.80 14.45
N GLU A 232 13.31 -16.89 15.03
CA GLU A 232 13.97 -18.15 15.38
C GLU A 232 13.19 -18.95 16.42
N ARG A 233 12.70 -18.30 17.48
CA ARG A 233 11.84 -18.96 18.48
C ARG A 233 10.58 -19.54 17.84
N HIS A 234 9.93 -18.80 16.95
CA HIS A 234 8.74 -19.27 16.24
C HIS A 234 9.06 -20.44 15.29
N ALA A 235 10.17 -20.36 14.58
CA ALA A 235 10.60 -21.40 13.63
C ALA A 235 11.18 -22.64 14.32
N GLY A 236 11.56 -22.58 15.60
CA GLY A 236 12.25 -23.67 16.32
C GLY A 236 13.65 -24.00 15.79
N ARG A 237 14.29 -23.08 15.06
CA ARG A 237 15.62 -23.27 14.44
C ARG A 237 16.33 -21.95 14.22
N VAL A 238 17.65 -22.01 14.05
CA VAL A 238 18.46 -20.87 13.62
C VAL A 238 18.09 -20.45 12.20
N LEU A 239 18.06 -19.15 11.94
CA LEU A 239 17.76 -18.56 10.65
C LEU A 239 19.00 -17.88 10.07
N ASP A 240 19.28 -18.17 8.80
CA ASP A 240 20.43 -17.60 8.10
C ASP A 240 20.03 -16.34 7.33
N GLY A 241 20.28 -15.20 7.95
CA GLY A 241 20.12 -13.88 7.36
C GLY A 241 18.69 -13.35 7.26
N PRO A 242 18.56 -12.10 6.77
CA PRO A 242 17.30 -11.36 6.83
C PRO A 242 16.19 -11.94 5.96
N LEU A 243 16.50 -12.56 4.82
CA LEU A 243 15.50 -13.21 3.97
C LEU A 243 14.85 -14.40 4.65
N ALA A 244 15.63 -15.22 5.40
CA ALA A 244 15.07 -16.33 6.16
C ALA A 244 14.13 -15.84 7.26
N VAL A 245 14.50 -14.75 7.95
CA VAL A 245 13.68 -14.07 8.96
C VAL A 245 12.38 -13.55 8.30
N PHE A 246 12.49 -12.81 7.21
CA PHE A 246 11.32 -12.28 6.45
C PHE A 246 10.36 -13.41 6.06
N THR A 247 10.88 -14.50 5.54
CA THR A 247 10.10 -15.67 5.11
C THR A 247 9.30 -16.27 6.27
N VAL A 248 9.94 -16.41 7.44
CA VAL A 248 9.28 -16.91 8.65
C VAL A 248 8.20 -15.94 9.12
N LEU A 249 8.52 -14.65 9.19
CA LEU A 249 7.55 -13.61 9.61
C LEU A 249 6.34 -13.56 8.68
N ARG A 250 6.53 -13.68 7.35
CA ARG A 250 5.42 -13.63 6.39
C ARG A 250 4.46 -14.81 6.59
N LYS A 251 4.99 -16.02 6.71
CA LYS A 251 4.19 -17.22 7.00
C LYS A 251 3.50 -17.13 8.36
N TRP A 252 4.19 -16.64 9.38
CA TRP A 252 3.61 -16.45 10.71
C TRP A 252 2.46 -15.45 10.68
N LYS A 253 2.63 -14.31 10.01
CA LYS A 253 1.60 -13.30 9.86
C LYS A 253 0.36 -13.82 9.11
N ASP A 254 0.50 -14.77 8.17
CA ASP A 254 -0.64 -15.35 7.45
C ASP A 254 -1.57 -16.15 8.35
N SER A 255 -1.04 -16.77 9.39
CA SER A 255 -1.80 -17.52 10.41
C SER A 255 -2.11 -16.72 11.66
N PHE A 256 -1.63 -15.49 11.76
CA PHE A 256 -1.83 -14.63 12.93
C PHE A 256 -3.25 -14.08 12.97
N THR A 257 -3.96 -14.37 14.06
CA THR A 257 -5.26 -13.77 14.38
C THR A 257 -5.09 -12.87 15.60
N MET A 258 -5.65 -11.66 15.53
CA MET A 258 -5.75 -10.83 16.75
C MET A 258 -6.61 -11.55 17.75
N ASN A 259 -6.05 -12.01 18.86
CA ASN A 259 -6.85 -12.40 20.01
C ASN A 259 -7.61 -11.14 20.47
N GLN A 260 -8.93 -11.14 20.28
CA GLN A 260 -9.75 -10.16 20.97
C GLN A 260 -9.52 -10.39 22.45
N PRO A 261 -9.29 -9.35 23.27
CA PRO A 261 -9.31 -9.51 24.70
C PRO A 261 -10.69 -10.11 25.03
N THR A 262 -10.66 -11.28 25.64
CA THR A 262 -11.89 -11.84 26.28
C THR A 262 -12.37 -10.80 27.28
N ALA A 263 -13.58 -10.29 27.04
CA ALA A 263 -14.26 -9.34 27.90
C ALA A 263 -14.42 -9.88 29.32
#